data_46966f8dec89e1e095598bb31f051ab6
#
_entry.id   46966f8dec89e1e095598bb31f051ab6
#
_cell.length_a   1.000
_cell.length_b   1.000
_cell.length_c   1.000
_cell.angle_alpha   90.00
_cell.angle_beta   90.00
_cell.angle_gamma   90.00
#
_symmetry.space_group_name_H-M   'P 1'
#
loop_
_entity.id
_entity.type
_entity.pdbx_description
1 polymer ?
#
loop_
_entity_poly.entity_id
_entity_poly.type
_entity_poly.pdbx_seq_one_letter_code
_entity_poly.pdbx_strand_id
1 'polypeptide(L)'
;LAPLLGKNSETWSSYDNAMLQRVPYMVVIPGMDKGGIIDTYGGEIDMLPTLEHLLGIESNKFLQVGQDMLSPEHDQIVAFRSANYFVTPEYTSYSGRTYYTKTGEEITNPDEKTKEELDKIREAANLQLKISDSIQTGDLLRFFKGNDLGKVNPEDYSYTNSFKALKKIEKEKGDKSTSLYNQRGNQSTVDLFKAPTYKELHPEDDSSSLTETSSSS
;
A
#
# COMPACT_ATOMS: atom_id res chain seq x y z
N LEU A 1 10.79 -16.10 -2.04
CA LEU A 1 9.97 -15.33 -2.99
C LEU A 1 10.39 -15.54 -4.44
N ALA A 2 11.72 -15.56 -4.76
CA ALA A 2 12.21 -15.75 -6.13
C ALA A 2 11.60 -16.99 -6.83
N PRO A 3 11.55 -18.19 -6.21
CA PRO A 3 10.93 -19.36 -6.83
C PRO A 3 9.45 -19.18 -7.14
N LEU A 4 8.69 -18.46 -6.30
CA LEU A 4 7.27 -18.17 -6.55
C LEU A 4 7.04 -17.32 -7.82
N LEU A 5 8.06 -16.54 -8.20
CA LEU A 5 8.06 -15.72 -9.41
C LEU A 5 8.78 -16.40 -10.60
N GLY A 6 9.11 -17.69 -10.47
CA GLY A 6 9.84 -18.44 -11.50
C GLY A 6 11.30 -17.97 -11.67
N LYS A 7 11.88 -17.35 -10.65
CA LYS A 7 13.25 -16.82 -10.67
C LYS A 7 14.15 -17.54 -9.66
N ASN A 8 15.45 -17.41 -9.85
CA ASN A 8 16.48 -17.90 -8.93
C ASN A 8 17.47 -16.78 -8.55
N SER A 9 18.47 -17.07 -7.75
CA SER A 9 19.47 -16.08 -7.32
C SER A 9 20.25 -15.42 -8.45
N GLU A 10 20.40 -16.10 -9.60
CA GLU A 10 21.14 -15.59 -10.76
C GLU A 10 20.26 -14.67 -11.62
N THR A 11 18.97 -14.94 -11.66
CA THR A 11 17.98 -14.17 -12.46
C THR A 11 17.29 -13.06 -11.64
N TRP A 12 17.53 -13.00 -10.34
CA TRP A 12 16.96 -11.97 -9.46
C TRP A 12 17.71 -10.66 -9.61
N SER A 13 17.02 -9.59 -9.92
CA SER A 13 17.57 -8.27 -10.20
C SER A 13 17.20 -7.22 -9.14
N SER A 14 17.83 -6.06 -9.21
CA SER A 14 17.42 -4.88 -8.42
C SER A 14 16.03 -4.40 -8.80
N TYR A 15 15.61 -4.59 -10.04
CA TYR A 15 14.24 -4.33 -10.48
C TYR A 15 13.22 -5.21 -9.71
N ASP A 16 13.53 -6.49 -9.53
CA ASP A 16 12.66 -7.39 -8.77
C ASP A 16 12.50 -6.95 -7.31
N ASN A 17 13.59 -6.48 -6.71
CA ASN A 17 13.53 -5.91 -5.36
C ASN A 17 12.62 -4.68 -5.30
N ALA A 18 12.68 -3.80 -6.30
CA ALA A 18 11.79 -2.65 -6.39
C ALA A 18 10.32 -3.10 -6.49
N MET A 19 10.04 -4.08 -7.34
CA MET A 19 8.68 -4.59 -7.55
C MET A 19 8.09 -5.33 -6.35
N LEU A 20 8.92 -5.85 -5.43
CA LEU A 20 8.46 -6.45 -4.18
C LEU A 20 7.80 -5.44 -3.22
N GLN A 21 8.01 -4.14 -3.42
CA GLN A 21 7.38 -3.10 -2.60
C GLN A 21 5.91 -2.86 -2.97
N ARG A 22 5.42 -3.49 -4.03
CA ARG A 22 4.01 -3.37 -4.43
C ARG A 22 3.11 -4.08 -3.43
N VAL A 23 2.13 -3.36 -2.95
CA VAL A 23 1.08 -3.88 -2.07
C VAL A 23 -0.29 -3.68 -2.71
N PRO A 24 -1.25 -4.59 -2.52
CA PRO A 24 -2.61 -4.37 -2.97
C PRO A 24 -3.27 -3.26 -2.14
N TYR A 25 -3.91 -2.32 -2.81
CA TYR A 25 -4.81 -1.36 -2.19
C TYR A 25 -6.23 -1.61 -2.72
N MET A 26 -7.13 -2.00 -1.83
CA MET A 26 -8.50 -2.37 -2.19
C MET A 26 -9.49 -1.55 -1.39
N VAL A 27 -10.46 -0.96 -2.08
CA VAL A 27 -11.57 -0.23 -1.45
C VAL A 27 -12.87 -0.97 -1.76
N VAL A 28 -13.60 -1.30 -0.73
CA VAL A 28 -14.93 -1.91 -0.84
C VAL A 28 -15.98 -0.87 -0.47
N ILE A 29 -16.84 -0.53 -1.41
CA ILE A 29 -17.93 0.43 -1.22
C ILE A 29 -19.25 -0.34 -1.18
N PRO A 30 -19.93 -0.42 -0.02
CA PRO A 30 -21.19 -1.11 0.10
C PRO A 30 -22.25 -0.51 -0.85
N GLY A 31 -22.93 -1.37 -1.58
CA GLY A 31 -23.95 -0.96 -2.57
C GLY A 31 -23.41 -0.60 -3.96
N MET A 32 -22.12 -0.73 -4.18
CA MET A 32 -21.52 -0.61 -5.52
C MET A 32 -21.62 -1.95 -6.26
N ASP A 33 -22.39 -1.98 -7.34
CA ASP A 33 -22.63 -3.22 -8.11
C ASP A 33 -21.46 -3.60 -9.05
N LYS A 34 -20.57 -2.67 -9.34
CA LYS A 34 -19.47 -2.88 -10.26
C LYS A 34 -18.17 -2.40 -9.64
N GLY A 35 -17.23 -3.33 -9.51
CA GLY A 35 -15.84 -3.03 -9.20
C GLY A 35 -15.00 -2.80 -10.47
N GLY A 36 -13.79 -2.32 -10.29
CA GLY A 36 -12.81 -2.12 -11.36
C GLY A 36 -11.39 -2.10 -10.83
N ILE A 37 -10.44 -2.16 -11.73
CA ILE A 37 -9.03 -1.98 -11.43
C ILE A 37 -8.65 -0.57 -11.87
N ILE A 38 -7.92 0.13 -11.02
CA ILE A 38 -7.36 1.45 -11.29
C ILE A 38 -5.86 1.26 -11.37
N ASP A 39 -5.28 1.53 -12.54
CA ASP A 39 -3.86 1.31 -12.83
C ASP A 39 -2.98 2.53 -12.51
N THR A 40 -3.48 3.50 -11.73
CA THR A 40 -2.72 4.65 -11.27
C THR A 40 -1.59 4.19 -10.33
N TYR A 41 -0.37 4.62 -10.63
CA TYR A 41 0.76 4.40 -9.74
C TYR A 41 0.69 5.38 -8.58
N GLY A 42 0.50 4.89 -7.37
CA GLY A 42 0.41 5.71 -6.17
C GLY A 42 1.20 5.12 -5.01
N GLY A 43 1.59 5.98 -4.07
CA GLY A 43 2.23 5.61 -2.82
C GLY A 43 1.24 5.51 -1.67
N GLU A 44 1.69 5.03 -0.52
CA GLU A 44 0.86 4.99 0.70
C GLU A 44 0.39 6.40 1.13
N ILE A 45 1.15 7.45 0.77
CA ILE A 45 0.77 8.84 1.05
C ILE A 45 -0.48 9.29 0.30
N ASP A 46 -0.80 8.64 -0.81
CA ASP A 46 -1.93 8.97 -1.69
C ASP A 46 -3.24 8.32 -1.22
N MET A 47 -3.15 7.37 -0.29
CA MET A 47 -4.32 6.66 0.24
C MET A 47 -5.28 7.59 0.97
N LEU A 48 -4.75 8.52 1.79
CA LEU A 48 -5.59 9.42 2.58
C LEU A 48 -6.37 10.40 1.70
N PRO A 49 -5.75 11.20 0.81
CA PRO A 49 -6.49 12.10 -0.09
C PRO A 49 -7.48 11.36 -1.00
N THR A 50 -7.15 10.14 -1.43
CA THR A 50 -8.08 9.29 -2.19
C THR A 50 -9.31 8.88 -1.38
N LEU A 51 -9.13 8.49 -0.12
CA LEU A 51 -10.24 8.17 0.78
C LEU A 51 -11.09 9.40 1.10
N GLU A 52 -10.48 10.56 1.32
CA GLU A 52 -11.19 11.81 1.53
C GLU A 52 -12.09 12.16 0.34
N HIS A 53 -11.58 12.04 -0.87
CA HIS A 53 -12.38 12.22 -2.09
C HIS A 53 -13.58 11.25 -2.12
N LEU A 54 -13.35 9.96 -1.90
CA LEU A 54 -14.42 8.94 -1.89
C LEU A 54 -15.46 9.19 -0.79
N LEU A 55 -15.08 9.80 0.31
CA LEU A 55 -15.97 10.14 1.43
C LEU A 55 -16.57 11.54 1.31
N GLY A 56 -16.21 12.34 0.29
CA GLY A 56 -16.66 13.71 0.12
C GLY A 56 -16.12 14.68 1.18
N ILE A 57 -14.93 14.39 1.73
CA ILE A 57 -14.26 15.24 2.72
C ILE A 57 -13.38 16.25 2.00
N GLU A 58 -13.46 17.52 2.41
CA GLU A 58 -12.61 18.57 1.86
C GLU A 58 -11.19 18.49 2.43
N SER A 59 -10.26 18.01 1.61
CA SER A 59 -8.85 17.79 1.98
C SER A 59 -8.08 19.09 2.30
N ASN A 60 -8.52 20.24 1.76
CA ASN A 60 -7.89 21.55 2.00
C ASN A 60 -7.96 22.02 3.46
N LYS A 61 -8.73 21.35 4.29
CA LYS A 61 -8.83 21.61 5.74
C LYS A 61 -7.72 20.97 6.55
N PHE A 62 -6.91 20.12 5.95
CA PHE A 62 -5.87 19.35 6.62
C PHE A 62 -4.50 19.60 5.99
N LEU A 63 -3.46 19.64 6.84
CA LEU A 63 -2.09 19.60 6.34
C LEU A 63 -1.70 18.16 6.09
N GLN A 64 -1.63 17.79 4.84
CA GLN A 64 -1.27 16.45 4.40
C GLN A 64 -0.39 16.49 3.15
N VAL A 65 0.20 15.37 2.83
CA VAL A 65 0.95 15.11 1.60
C VAL A 65 0.24 14.01 0.82
N GLY A 66 0.63 13.85 -0.42
CA GLY A 66 0.01 12.88 -1.33
C GLY A 66 -1.06 13.53 -2.21
N GLN A 67 -1.51 12.76 -3.17
CA GLN A 67 -2.46 13.17 -4.20
C GLN A 67 -3.58 12.14 -4.30
N ASP A 68 -4.75 12.57 -4.76
CA ASP A 68 -5.86 11.67 -5.01
C ASP A 68 -5.57 10.78 -6.23
N MET A 69 -5.48 9.47 -6.05
CA MET A 69 -5.22 8.50 -7.12
C MET A 69 -6.32 8.43 -8.18
N LEU A 70 -7.49 9.00 -7.91
CA LEU A 70 -8.59 9.09 -8.87
C LEU A 70 -8.54 10.38 -9.70
N SER A 71 -7.65 11.32 -9.35
CA SER A 71 -7.47 12.56 -10.09
C SER A 71 -6.69 12.33 -11.38
N PRO A 72 -7.15 12.88 -12.51
CA PRO A 72 -6.37 12.86 -13.76
C PRO A 72 -5.08 13.67 -13.67
N GLU A 73 -4.92 14.53 -12.66
CA GLU A 73 -3.74 15.36 -12.43
C GLU A 73 -2.71 14.69 -11.50
N HIS A 74 -2.97 13.45 -11.07
CA HIS A 74 -2.04 12.68 -10.25
C HIS A 74 -0.72 12.47 -11.01
N ASP A 75 0.42 12.83 -10.41
CA ASP A 75 1.74 12.81 -11.07
C ASP A 75 2.32 11.39 -11.24
N GLN A 76 1.77 10.41 -10.54
CA GLN A 76 2.16 9.00 -10.57
C GLN A 76 3.65 8.77 -10.24
N ILE A 77 4.21 9.63 -9.38
CA ILE A 77 5.56 9.48 -8.87
C ILE A 77 5.50 8.88 -7.47
N VAL A 78 5.93 7.64 -7.34
CA VAL A 78 6.01 6.95 -6.04
C VAL A 78 7.43 7.09 -5.51
N ALA A 79 7.60 7.91 -4.47
CA ALA A 79 8.90 8.17 -3.85
C ALA A 79 9.12 7.22 -2.65
N PHE A 80 10.35 6.74 -2.51
CA PHE A 80 10.76 5.90 -1.39
C PHE A 80 11.90 6.55 -0.60
N ARG A 81 11.96 6.25 0.70
CA ARG A 81 12.96 6.87 1.59
C ARG A 81 14.41 6.47 1.33
N SER A 82 14.67 5.52 0.47
CA SER A 82 16.01 5.23 -0.01
C SER A 82 16.43 6.25 -1.07
N ALA A 83 17.67 6.71 -1.02
CA ALA A 83 18.20 7.70 -1.95
C ALA A 83 17.96 7.29 -3.40
N ASN A 84 17.32 8.18 -4.16
CA ASN A 84 17.04 8.02 -5.58
C ASN A 84 16.19 6.78 -5.92
N TYR A 85 15.38 6.28 -5.00
CA TYR A 85 14.43 5.23 -5.30
C TYR A 85 13.05 5.84 -5.59
N PHE A 86 12.56 5.61 -6.78
CA PHE A 86 11.21 5.98 -7.21
C PHE A 86 10.66 4.96 -8.21
N VAL A 87 9.35 4.93 -8.33
CA VAL A 87 8.63 4.18 -9.36
C VAL A 87 7.62 5.09 -10.03
N THR A 88 7.58 5.06 -11.35
CA THR A 88 6.57 5.70 -12.21
C THR A 88 6.05 4.68 -13.22
N PRO A 89 5.01 4.98 -14.01
CA PRO A 89 4.57 4.10 -15.10
C PRO A 89 5.65 3.78 -16.14
N GLU A 90 6.59 4.72 -16.35
CA GLU A 90 7.65 4.60 -17.35
C GLU A 90 8.96 4.07 -16.79
N TYR A 91 9.36 4.57 -15.61
CA TYR A 91 10.70 4.34 -15.05
C TYR A 91 10.65 3.85 -13.60
N THR A 92 11.52 2.90 -13.30
CA THR A 92 11.82 2.44 -11.94
C THR A 92 13.29 2.68 -11.65
N SER A 93 13.62 3.45 -10.62
CA SER A 93 14.99 3.64 -10.14
C SER A 93 15.17 2.93 -8.80
N TYR A 94 16.18 2.09 -8.68
CA TYR A 94 16.49 1.36 -7.46
C TYR A 94 17.98 1.02 -7.38
N SER A 95 18.59 1.27 -6.23
CA SER A 95 19.99 0.93 -5.95
C SER A 95 20.99 1.48 -7.00
N GLY A 96 20.76 2.72 -7.47
CA GLY A 96 21.61 3.40 -8.45
C GLY A 96 21.43 2.95 -9.89
N ARG A 97 20.46 2.07 -10.17
CA ARG A 97 20.11 1.62 -11.52
C ARG A 97 18.73 2.10 -11.90
N THR A 98 18.48 2.26 -13.19
CA THR A 98 17.19 2.67 -13.74
C THR A 98 16.72 1.66 -14.76
N TYR A 99 15.42 1.39 -14.76
CA TYR A 99 14.76 0.38 -15.58
C TYR A 99 13.51 0.97 -16.22
N TYR A 100 13.13 0.45 -17.38
CA TYR A 100 11.77 0.64 -17.88
C TYR A 100 10.79 -0.16 -17.02
N THR A 101 9.81 0.51 -16.40
CA THR A 101 8.90 -0.13 -15.43
C THR A 101 8.11 -1.29 -16.02
N LYS A 102 7.70 -1.19 -17.28
CA LYS A 102 6.88 -2.23 -17.94
C LYS A 102 7.66 -3.49 -18.29
N THR A 103 8.94 -3.35 -18.65
CA THR A 103 9.75 -4.46 -19.18
C THR A 103 10.76 -4.98 -18.17
N GLY A 104 11.19 -4.14 -17.19
CA GLY A 104 12.31 -4.43 -16.31
C GLY A 104 13.67 -4.36 -17.01
N GLU A 105 13.73 -3.85 -18.24
CA GLU A 105 14.98 -3.67 -18.99
C GLU A 105 15.78 -2.50 -18.38
N GLU A 106 17.06 -2.74 -18.13
CA GLU A 106 17.95 -1.73 -17.54
C GLU A 106 18.35 -0.67 -18.57
N ILE A 107 18.22 0.58 -18.21
CA ILE A 107 18.65 1.74 -19.01
C ILE A 107 20.10 2.04 -18.66
N THR A 108 21.03 1.56 -19.49
CA THR A 108 22.47 1.73 -19.23
C THR A 108 23.06 3.01 -19.82
N ASN A 109 22.53 3.48 -20.95
CA ASN A 109 23.01 4.68 -21.66
C ASN A 109 21.83 5.55 -22.10
N PRO A 110 21.17 6.27 -21.18
CA PRO A 110 20.05 7.13 -21.54
C PRO A 110 20.52 8.30 -22.42
N ASP A 111 19.70 8.67 -23.39
CA ASP A 111 19.91 9.90 -24.15
C ASP A 111 19.68 11.15 -23.27
N GLU A 112 20.03 12.33 -23.77
CA GLU A 112 19.91 13.58 -23.00
C GLU A 112 18.48 13.87 -22.57
N LYS A 113 17.50 13.57 -23.41
CA LYS A 113 16.08 13.78 -23.10
C LYS A 113 15.65 12.87 -21.94
N THR A 114 15.99 11.59 -22.01
CA THR A 114 15.69 10.61 -20.95
C THR A 114 16.39 10.98 -19.64
N LYS A 115 17.63 11.49 -19.69
CA LYS A 115 18.33 11.98 -18.50
C LYS A 115 17.59 13.14 -17.84
N GLU A 116 17.23 14.16 -18.63
CA GLU A 116 16.49 15.31 -18.13
C GLU A 116 15.16 14.91 -17.49
N GLU A 117 14.47 13.94 -18.08
CA GLU A 117 13.20 13.42 -17.56
C GLU A 117 13.41 12.68 -16.23
N LEU A 118 14.40 11.79 -16.15
CA LEU A 118 14.77 11.08 -14.93
C LEU A 118 15.20 12.02 -13.81
N ASP A 119 15.92 13.11 -14.14
CA ASP A 119 16.32 14.11 -13.16
C ASP A 119 15.12 14.88 -12.61
N LYS A 120 14.17 15.27 -13.45
CA LYS A 120 12.91 15.90 -13.00
C LYS A 120 12.10 14.99 -12.07
N ILE A 121 11.96 13.71 -12.42
CA ILE A 121 11.26 12.74 -11.59
C ILE A 121 11.98 12.60 -10.23
N ARG A 122 13.30 12.50 -10.24
CA ARG A 122 14.12 12.40 -9.03
C ARG A 122 13.99 13.62 -8.14
N GLU A 123 14.01 14.80 -8.73
CA GLU A 123 13.80 16.06 -8.01
C GLU A 123 12.40 16.12 -7.39
N ALA A 124 11.35 15.73 -8.12
CA ALA A 124 9.99 15.69 -7.60
C ALA A 124 9.84 14.69 -6.47
N ALA A 125 10.37 13.47 -6.61
CA ALA A 125 10.37 12.45 -5.58
C ALA A 125 11.10 12.91 -4.30
N ASN A 126 12.28 13.53 -4.45
CA ASN A 126 13.05 14.06 -3.33
C ASN A 126 12.35 15.26 -2.66
N LEU A 127 11.68 16.11 -3.45
CA LEU A 127 10.89 17.21 -2.91
C LEU A 127 9.72 16.70 -2.05
N GLN A 128 9.02 15.67 -2.52
CA GLN A 128 7.91 15.04 -1.79
C GLN A 128 8.38 14.50 -0.43
N LEU A 129 9.51 13.79 -0.39
CA LEU A 129 10.11 13.29 0.85
C LEU A 129 10.54 14.43 1.77
N LYS A 130 11.18 15.48 1.21
CA LYS A 130 11.62 16.66 1.97
C LYS A 130 10.45 17.41 2.59
N ILE A 131 9.34 17.57 1.88
CA ILE A 131 8.13 18.19 2.40
C ILE A 131 7.60 17.36 3.59
N SER A 132 7.45 16.04 3.42
CA SER A 132 7.01 15.14 4.47
C SER A 132 7.89 15.23 5.71
N ASP A 133 9.21 15.20 5.54
CA ASP A 133 10.17 15.34 6.65
C ASP A 133 10.08 16.71 7.34
N SER A 134 9.88 17.78 6.56
CA SER A 134 9.75 19.12 7.10
C SER A 134 8.48 19.29 7.96
N ILE A 135 7.38 18.66 7.54
CA ILE A 135 6.13 18.66 8.33
C ILE A 135 6.36 17.99 9.68
N GLN A 136 7.03 16.83 9.67
CA GLN A 136 7.28 16.05 10.88
C GLN A 136 8.32 16.71 11.79
N THR A 137 9.49 17.07 11.26
CA THR A 137 10.60 17.63 12.04
C THR A 137 10.35 19.05 12.52
N GLY A 138 9.61 19.83 11.71
CA GLY A 138 9.20 21.20 12.04
C GLY A 138 7.96 21.29 12.91
N ASP A 139 7.31 20.15 13.22
CA ASP A 139 6.02 20.11 13.95
C ASP A 139 5.01 21.10 13.33
N LEU A 140 4.94 21.10 11.98
CA LEU A 140 4.19 22.11 11.24
C LEU A 140 2.68 22.01 11.44
N LEU A 141 2.16 20.85 11.86
CA LEU A 141 0.76 20.67 12.21
C LEU A 141 0.31 21.65 13.31
N ARG A 142 1.22 22.03 14.23
CA ARG A 142 0.97 23.01 15.28
C ARG A 142 0.59 24.38 14.74
N PHE A 143 1.11 24.74 13.58
CA PHE A 143 0.93 26.06 12.97
C PHE A 143 -0.17 26.09 11.89
N PHE A 144 -0.72 24.94 11.56
CA PHE A 144 -1.76 24.86 10.54
C PHE A 144 -3.12 25.26 11.11
N LYS A 145 -3.61 26.43 10.70
CA LYS A 145 -4.84 27.06 11.24
C LYS A 145 -6.14 26.31 10.87
N GLY A 146 -6.11 25.38 9.93
CA GLY A 146 -7.27 24.57 9.54
C GLY A 146 -7.60 23.48 10.56
N ASN A 147 -6.68 23.14 11.45
CA ASN A 147 -6.83 22.09 12.46
C ASN A 147 -7.39 22.62 13.78
N ASP A 148 -8.43 23.41 13.76
CA ASP A 148 -9.19 23.70 15.00
C ASP A 148 -10.07 22.51 15.40
N LEU A 149 -9.46 21.35 15.37
CA LEU A 149 -9.96 20.15 16.01
C LEU A 149 -9.79 20.39 17.49
N GLY A 150 -10.88 20.68 18.21
CA GLY A 150 -10.86 20.85 19.66
C GLY A 150 -10.04 19.76 20.34
N LYS A 151 -9.72 19.93 21.61
CA LYS A 151 -8.98 18.92 22.38
C LYS A 151 -9.70 17.59 22.31
N VAL A 152 -9.09 16.64 21.58
CA VAL A 152 -9.57 15.27 21.50
C VAL A 152 -9.13 14.53 22.76
N ASN A 153 -10.07 13.92 23.46
CA ASN A 153 -9.73 13.01 24.54
C ASN A 153 -9.33 11.64 23.93
N PRO A 154 -8.09 11.18 24.08
CA PRO A 154 -7.65 9.89 23.49
C PRO A 154 -8.46 8.69 23.98
N GLU A 155 -9.01 8.75 25.19
CA GLU A 155 -9.88 7.70 25.75
C GLU A 155 -11.12 7.43 24.88
N ASP A 156 -11.68 8.45 24.24
CA ASP A 156 -12.87 8.33 23.39
C ASP A 156 -12.59 7.48 22.15
N TYR A 157 -11.32 7.40 21.74
CA TYR A 157 -10.83 6.63 20.59
C TYR A 157 -10.08 5.35 21.01
N SER A 158 -10.12 4.98 22.27
CA SER A 158 -9.58 3.69 22.71
C SER A 158 -10.28 2.54 21.98
N TYR A 159 -9.56 1.43 21.74
CA TYR A 159 -10.11 0.22 21.12
C TYR A 159 -11.43 -0.23 21.78
N THR A 160 -11.46 -0.21 23.12
CA THR A 160 -12.64 -0.60 23.88
C THR A 160 -13.84 0.30 23.60
N ASN A 161 -13.65 1.61 23.56
CA ASN A 161 -14.73 2.57 23.33
C ASN A 161 -15.17 2.57 21.86
N SER A 162 -14.24 2.46 20.93
CA SER A 162 -14.54 2.27 19.51
C SER A 162 -15.36 1.01 19.26
N PHE A 163 -15.01 -0.10 19.90
CA PHE A 163 -15.74 -1.36 19.79
C PHE A 163 -17.17 -1.27 20.39
N LYS A 164 -17.33 -0.56 21.52
CA LYS A 164 -18.67 -0.29 22.09
C LYS A 164 -19.52 0.55 21.16
N ALA A 165 -18.92 1.58 20.53
CA ALA A 165 -19.60 2.44 19.56
C ALA A 165 -20.04 1.64 18.34
N LEU A 166 -19.17 0.78 17.78
CA LEU A 166 -19.53 -0.13 16.68
C LEU A 166 -20.70 -1.04 17.04
N LYS A 167 -20.68 -1.70 18.19
CA LYS A 167 -21.80 -2.55 18.64
C LYS A 167 -23.10 -1.77 18.79
N LYS A 168 -23.02 -0.53 19.25
CA LYS A 168 -24.20 0.35 19.33
C LYS A 168 -24.78 0.64 17.95
N ILE A 169 -23.92 1.01 17.00
CA ILE A 169 -24.32 1.28 15.62
C ILE A 169 -24.90 0.02 14.96
N GLU A 170 -24.29 -1.14 15.13
CA GLU A 170 -24.82 -2.40 14.62
C GLU A 170 -26.25 -2.69 15.15
N LYS A 171 -26.45 -2.49 16.46
CA LYS A 171 -27.77 -2.66 17.08
C LYS A 171 -28.79 -1.67 16.53
N GLU A 172 -28.40 -0.40 16.31
CA GLU A 172 -29.27 0.64 15.74
C GLU A 172 -29.61 0.34 14.27
N LYS A 173 -28.67 -0.19 13.50
CA LYS A 173 -28.86 -0.54 12.08
C LYS A 173 -29.69 -1.82 11.92
N GLY A 174 -29.61 -2.76 12.85
CA GLY A 174 -30.33 -4.05 12.78
C GLY A 174 -30.09 -4.74 11.43
N ASP A 175 -31.17 -5.10 10.75
CA ASP A 175 -31.12 -5.79 9.44
C ASP A 175 -30.49 -4.96 8.31
N LYS A 176 -30.29 -3.66 8.52
CA LYS A 176 -29.58 -2.78 7.58
C LYS A 176 -28.06 -2.76 7.81
N SER A 177 -27.56 -3.52 8.77
CA SER A 177 -26.12 -3.63 8.99
C SER A 177 -25.45 -4.37 7.83
N THR A 178 -24.32 -3.82 7.34
CA THR A 178 -23.48 -4.44 6.30
C THR A 178 -22.36 -5.27 6.89
N SER A 179 -22.29 -5.40 8.22
CA SER A 179 -21.30 -6.22 8.91
C SER A 179 -21.50 -7.70 8.58
N LEU A 180 -20.48 -8.37 8.06
CA LEU A 180 -20.49 -9.81 7.81
C LEU A 180 -20.77 -10.61 9.08
N TYR A 181 -20.26 -10.15 10.23
CA TYR A 181 -20.48 -10.76 11.52
C TYR A 181 -21.97 -10.77 11.88
N ASN A 182 -22.66 -9.64 11.69
CA ASN A 182 -24.09 -9.53 11.96
C ASN A 182 -24.92 -10.34 10.95
N GLN A 183 -24.60 -10.28 9.66
CA GLN A 183 -25.27 -11.05 8.61
C GLN A 183 -25.18 -12.56 8.83
N ARG A 184 -24.15 -13.02 9.51
CA ARG A 184 -23.94 -14.43 9.89
C ARG A 184 -24.51 -14.80 11.27
N GLY A 185 -25.41 -13.99 11.81
CA GLY A 185 -26.01 -14.25 13.12
C GLY A 185 -25.00 -14.19 14.28
N ASN A 186 -24.03 -13.28 14.20
CA ASN A 186 -22.95 -13.09 15.18
C ASN A 186 -21.96 -14.26 15.29
N GLN A 187 -21.81 -15.03 14.20
CA GLN A 187 -20.79 -16.06 14.12
C GLN A 187 -19.45 -15.50 13.65
N SER A 188 -18.36 -16.11 14.12
CA SER A 188 -17.02 -15.76 13.68
C SER A 188 -16.87 -15.85 12.15
N THR A 189 -16.06 -14.95 11.58
CA THR A 189 -15.72 -14.93 10.15
C THR A 189 -14.36 -15.57 9.87
N VAL A 190 -13.68 -16.12 10.87
CA VAL A 190 -12.33 -16.70 10.74
C VAL A 190 -12.27 -17.80 9.68
N ASP A 191 -13.32 -18.60 9.58
CA ASP A 191 -13.45 -19.66 8.57
C ASP A 191 -13.52 -19.15 7.14
N LEU A 192 -13.98 -17.89 6.91
CA LEU A 192 -14.03 -17.28 5.57
C LEU A 192 -12.66 -16.80 5.08
N PHE A 193 -11.74 -16.55 6.02
CA PHE A 193 -10.43 -15.98 5.74
C PHE A 193 -9.30 -16.97 6.01
N LYS A 194 -9.62 -18.26 6.13
CA LYS A 194 -8.61 -19.29 6.30
C LYS A 194 -7.76 -19.37 5.05
N ALA A 195 -6.54 -18.86 5.15
CA ALA A 195 -5.55 -19.04 4.08
C ALA A 195 -5.19 -20.53 3.96
N PRO A 196 -4.99 -21.04 2.75
CA PRO A 196 -4.46 -22.38 2.56
C PRO A 196 -3.09 -22.49 3.22
N THR A 197 -2.84 -23.62 3.86
CA THR A 197 -1.53 -23.92 4.46
C THR A 197 -0.51 -24.18 3.36
N TYR A 198 0.79 -24.08 3.67
CA TYR A 198 1.86 -24.43 2.75
C TYR A 198 1.68 -25.85 2.18
N LYS A 199 1.29 -26.80 3.03
CA LYS A 199 1.04 -28.19 2.64
C LYS A 199 -0.13 -28.35 1.65
N GLU A 200 -1.18 -27.56 1.80
CA GLU A 200 -2.31 -27.54 0.86
C GLU A 200 -1.93 -26.95 -0.50
N LEU A 201 -0.96 -26.00 -0.51
CA LEU A 201 -0.45 -25.38 -1.74
C LEU A 201 0.62 -26.23 -2.45
N HIS A 202 1.31 -27.12 -1.71
CA HIS A 202 2.43 -27.93 -2.18
C HIS A 202 2.25 -29.39 -1.77
N PRO A 203 1.23 -30.11 -2.26
CA PRO A 203 0.97 -31.51 -1.89
C PRO A 203 2.09 -32.45 -2.31
N GLU A 204 2.89 -32.08 -3.30
CA GLU A 204 4.03 -32.86 -3.81
C GLU A 204 5.23 -32.89 -2.85
N ASP A 205 5.35 -31.93 -1.94
CA ASP A 205 6.48 -31.87 -1.00
C ASP A 205 6.38 -32.94 0.13
N ASP A 206 5.24 -33.60 0.28
CA ASP A 206 5.01 -34.67 1.28
C ASP A 206 5.68 -36.01 0.91
N SER A 207 6.31 -36.11 -0.26
CA SER A 207 6.90 -37.38 -0.76
C SER A 207 8.35 -37.62 -0.37
N SER A 208 9.02 -36.73 0.36
CA SER A 208 10.35 -36.96 0.91
C SER A 208 10.29 -37.60 2.29
N SER A 209 10.05 -38.92 2.31
CA SER A 209 10.30 -39.77 3.46
C SER A 209 11.73 -39.57 3.94
N LEU A 210 11.90 -39.07 5.14
CA LEU A 210 13.10 -39.20 5.92
C LEU A 210 13.35 -40.70 6.15
N THR A 211 14.15 -41.33 5.29
CA THR A 211 14.79 -42.59 5.62
C THR A 211 15.83 -42.28 6.70
N GLU A 212 15.43 -42.47 7.95
CA GLU A 212 16.39 -42.63 9.04
C GLU A 212 17.22 -43.88 8.77
N THR A 213 18.41 -43.70 8.27
CA THR A 213 19.42 -44.73 8.33
C THR A 213 19.96 -44.79 9.75
N SER A 214 19.35 -45.67 10.54
CA SER A 214 19.95 -46.17 11.76
C SER A 214 21.24 -46.92 11.38
N SER A 215 22.38 -46.32 11.60
CA SER A 215 23.67 -47.05 11.65
C SER A 215 23.95 -47.41 13.11
N SER A 216 23.59 -48.64 13.47
CA SER A 216 24.18 -49.32 14.59
C SER A 216 25.60 -49.79 14.22
N SER A 217 26.61 -49.35 14.94
CA SER A 217 27.81 -50.13 15.38
C SER A 217 28.65 -49.29 16.30
#